data_49493e50b20bfdab8aa0dda19800ac11
#
_entry.id   49493e50b20bfdab8aa0dda19800ac11
#
_cell.length_a   1.000
_cell.length_b   1.000
_cell.length_c   1.000
_cell.angle_alpha   90.00
_cell.angle_beta   90.00
_cell.angle_gamma   90.00
#
_symmetry.space_group_name_H-M   'P 1'
#
loop_
_entity.id
_entity.type
_entity.pdbx_description
1 polymer ?
#
loop_
_entity_poly.entity_id
_entity_poly.type
_entity_poly.pdbx_seq_one_letter_code
_entity_poly.pdbx_strand_id
1 'polypeptide(L)'
;CLDVYMSKNFFGGESRIFHMKDTKNRIIPLTIQSRFDLYNGFTHYQLSLNGTLNVGEEYLVFDEHCKTCVAKYSHIVKTERFAKEFTYDKDDLGVTYTPKQTTFKVWAPTALSVSVGYVLNGHKQVVALKREEHGVFALTIKKDLNGVHYSYLVRVNGEYKGVTDPYTCFTGANSQYSVIVAVSYTHLRAHE
;
A
#
# COMPACT_ATOMS: atom_id res chain seq x y z
N CYS A 1 -16.25 10.50 2.92
CA CYS A 1 -17.24 9.64 3.58
C CYS A 1 -16.55 8.34 3.97
N LEU A 2 -16.84 7.82 5.14
CA LEU A 2 -16.35 6.54 5.64
C LEU A 2 -17.58 5.66 5.93
N ASP A 3 -17.57 4.43 5.42
CA ASP A 3 -18.62 3.46 5.66
C ASP A 3 -18.17 2.49 6.76
N VAL A 4 -18.99 2.33 7.81
CA VAL A 4 -18.75 1.40 8.91
C VAL A 4 -19.90 0.41 9.00
N TYR A 5 -19.56 -0.88 9.06
CA TYR A 5 -20.51 -1.98 9.21
C TYR A 5 -20.33 -2.62 10.58
N MET A 6 -21.33 -2.45 11.46
CA MET A 6 -21.33 -3.04 12.79
C MET A 6 -22.22 -4.28 12.82
N SER A 7 -21.68 -5.38 13.31
CA SER A 7 -22.49 -6.60 13.52
C SER A 7 -23.48 -6.39 14.65
N LYS A 8 -24.74 -6.77 14.44
CA LYS A 8 -25.79 -6.74 15.47
C LYS A 8 -25.55 -7.71 16.63
N ASN A 9 -24.60 -8.63 16.50
CA ASN A 9 -24.16 -9.49 17.60
C ASN A 9 -23.38 -8.71 18.70
N PHE A 10 -22.94 -7.48 18.39
CA PHE A 10 -22.28 -6.60 19.34
C PHE A 10 -23.15 -5.39 19.60
N PHE A 11 -23.64 -5.23 20.82
CA PHE A 11 -24.46 -4.09 21.26
C PHE A 11 -25.62 -3.75 20.29
N GLY A 12 -26.22 -4.78 19.68
CA GLY A 12 -27.28 -4.60 18.69
C GLY A 12 -26.85 -3.91 17.38
N GLY A 13 -25.56 -3.76 17.14
CA GLY A 13 -25.01 -2.97 16.02
C GLY A 13 -25.18 -1.46 16.23
N GLU A 14 -25.30 -0.99 17.49
CA GLU A 14 -25.53 0.41 17.80
C GLU A 14 -24.28 1.09 18.33
N SER A 15 -24.04 2.31 17.84
CA SER A 15 -23.06 3.25 18.37
C SER A 15 -23.53 4.68 18.10
N ARG A 16 -23.36 5.55 19.10
CA ARG A 16 -23.70 6.98 19.02
C ARG A 16 -22.49 7.84 18.71
N ILE A 17 -21.29 7.32 18.96
CA ILE A 17 -20.04 8.06 18.86
C ILE A 17 -19.04 7.20 18.09
N PHE A 18 -18.41 7.84 17.10
CA PHE A 18 -17.28 7.29 16.41
C PHE A 18 -16.14 8.30 16.41
N HIS A 19 -14.94 7.81 16.53
CA HIS A 19 -13.72 8.58 16.27
C HIS A 19 -12.68 7.70 15.60
N MET A 20 -11.69 8.31 14.98
CA MET A 20 -10.53 7.56 14.50
C MET A 20 -9.25 8.11 15.10
N LYS A 21 -8.20 7.29 15.07
CA LYS A 21 -6.84 7.69 15.42
C LYS A 21 -5.92 7.38 14.26
N ASP A 22 -5.00 8.29 14.03
CA ASP A 22 -3.89 8.09 13.10
C ASP A 22 -2.70 7.36 13.76
N THR A 23 -1.64 7.14 13.01
CA THR A 23 -0.39 6.49 13.48
C THR A 23 0.32 7.28 14.60
N LYS A 24 -0.02 8.56 14.79
CA LYS A 24 0.50 9.43 15.87
C LYS A 24 -0.47 9.53 17.05
N ASN A 25 -1.50 8.68 17.12
CA ASN A 25 -2.56 8.70 18.12
C ASN A 25 -3.38 10.01 18.18
N ARG A 26 -3.37 10.84 17.12
CA ARG A 26 -4.24 12.01 17.06
C ARG A 26 -5.67 11.57 16.86
N ILE A 27 -6.58 12.09 17.71
CA ILE A 27 -8.01 11.77 17.66
C ILE A 27 -8.67 12.66 16.61
N ILE A 28 -9.39 12.03 15.68
CA ILE A 28 -10.19 12.67 14.64
C ILE A 28 -11.65 12.28 14.89
N PRO A 29 -12.51 13.23 15.32
CA PRO A 29 -13.91 12.95 15.54
C PRO A 29 -14.62 12.65 14.23
N LEU A 30 -15.57 11.72 14.29
CA LEU A 30 -16.42 11.34 13.15
C LEU A 30 -17.87 11.72 13.45
N THR A 31 -18.57 12.24 12.45
CA THR A 31 -19.99 12.61 12.56
C THR A 31 -20.84 11.59 11.79
N ILE A 32 -21.85 11.04 12.46
CA ILE A 32 -22.81 10.14 11.82
C ILE A 32 -23.72 10.97 10.89
N GLN A 33 -23.70 10.66 9.59
CA GLN A 33 -24.53 11.26 8.58
C GLN A 33 -25.80 10.47 8.37
N SER A 34 -25.67 9.15 8.36
CA SER A 34 -26.80 8.24 8.22
C SER A 34 -26.53 6.88 8.87
N ARG A 35 -27.61 6.18 9.21
CA ARG A 35 -27.61 4.83 9.76
C ARG A 35 -28.69 4.00 9.09
N PHE A 36 -28.36 2.80 8.68
CA PHE A 36 -29.26 1.86 8.03
C PHE A 36 -29.11 0.47 8.62
N ASP A 37 -30.23 -0.15 8.98
CA ASP A 37 -30.25 -1.56 9.37
C ASP A 37 -30.27 -2.44 8.14
N LEU A 38 -29.30 -3.34 8.04
CA LEU A 38 -29.20 -4.28 6.93
C LEU A 38 -29.83 -5.63 7.31
N TYR A 39 -30.41 -6.32 6.32
CA TYR A 39 -31.03 -7.64 6.50
C TYR A 39 -30.04 -8.76 6.84
N ASN A 40 -28.73 -8.54 6.60
CA ASN A 40 -27.66 -9.50 6.82
C ASN A 40 -27.09 -9.50 8.25
N GLY A 41 -27.77 -8.88 9.22
CA GLY A 41 -27.33 -8.82 10.61
C GLY A 41 -26.27 -7.75 10.91
N PHE A 42 -26.15 -6.74 10.05
CA PHE A 42 -25.28 -5.57 10.25
C PHE A 42 -26.09 -4.27 10.28
N THR A 43 -25.54 -3.29 10.96
CA THR A 43 -25.92 -1.89 10.85
C THR A 43 -24.86 -1.16 10.05
N HIS A 44 -25.25 -0.42 9.03
CA HIS A 44 -24.38 0.40 8.20
C HIS A 44 -24.45 1.86 8.66
N TYR A 45 -23.30 2.44 8.95
CA TYR A 45 -23.12 3.85 9.26
C TYR A 45 -22.36 4.53 8.15
N GLN A 46 -22.85 5.68 7.72
CA GLN A 46 -22.08 6.62 6.89
C GLN A 46 -21.57 7.74 7.77
N LEU A 47 -20.25 7.88 7.84
CA LEU A 47 -19.58 8.84 8.70
C LEU A 47 -18.86 9.88 7.86
N SER A 48 -18.88 11.13 8.34
CA SER A 48 -18.06 12.21 7.80
C SER A 48 -17.00 12.64 8.82
N LEU A 49 -15.98 13.28 8.33
CA LEU A 49 -14.94 13.93 9.15
C LEU A 49 -14.71 15.36 8.65
N ASN A 50 -14.32 16.25 9.55
CA ASN A 50 -13.86 17.58 9.21
C ASN A 50 -12.38 17.50 8.83
N GLY A 51 -12.06 17.85 7.59
CA GLY A 51 -10.70 17.84 7.07
C GLY A 51 -10.42 16.72 6.06
N THR A 52 -9.17 16.52 5.77
CA THR A 52 -8.71 15.56 4.79
C THR A 52 -7.80 14.52 5.44
N LEU A 53 -7.94 13.26 5.04
CA LEU A 53 -7.04 12.19 5.44
C LEU A 53 -5.82 12.17 4.50
N ASN A 54 -4.68 11.82 5.06
CA ASN A 54 -3.48 11.56 4.28
C ASN A 54 -3.53 10.13 3.71
N VAL A 55 -3.41 10.02 2.41
CA VAL A 55 -3.32 8.73 1.74
C VAL A 55 -1.96 8.08 2.07
N GLY A 56 -1.98 6.77 2.37
CA GLY A 56 -0.78 6.04 2.78
C GLY A 56 -0.52 6.08 4.30
N GLU A 57 -1.41 6.67 5.08
CA GLU A 57 -1.45 6.50 6.53
C GLU A 57 -2.45 5.40 6.92
N GLU A 58 -2.29 4.84 8.12
CA GLU A 58 -3.20 3.88 8.70
C GLU A 58 -4.05 4.56 9.78
N TYR A 59 -5.34 4.32 9.73
CA TYR A 59 -6.30 4.88 10.68
C TYR A 59 -7.07 3.76 11.37
N LEU A 60 -7.19 3.86 12.71
CA LEU A 60 -8.03 2.99 13.52
C LEU A 60 -9.34 3.70 13.83
N VAL A 61 -10.45 3.10 13.50
CA VAL A 61 -11.80 3.58 13.84
C VAL A 61 -12.25 2.92 15.12
N PHE A 62 -12.80 3.71 16.01
CA PHE A 62 -13.34 3.31 17.32
C PHE A 62 -14.82 3.65 17.39
N ASP A 63 -15.60 2.76 17.98
CA ASP A 63 -16.96 3.03 18.43
C ASP A 63 -17.01 3.45 19.92
N GLU A 64 -18.20 3.72 20.45
CA GLU A 64 -18.41 4.06 21.87
C GLU A 64 -18.08 2.92 22.83
N HIS A 65 -18.05 1.69 22.36
CA HIS A 65 -17.77 0.48 23.14
C HIS A 65 -16.30 0.05 23.05
N CYS A 66 -15.42 0.92 22.56
CA CYS A 66 -14.00 0.65 22.35
C CYS A 66 -13.69 -0.50 21.37
N LYS A 67 -14.64 -0.91 20.52
CA LYS A 67 -14.34 -1.79 19.40
C LYS A 67 -13.57 -1.02 18.34
N THR A 68 -12.62 -1.69 17.73
CA THR A 68 -11.72 -1.06 16.77
C THR A 68 -11.64 -1.84 15.47
N CYS A 69 -11.48 -1.11 14.37
CA CYS A 69 -11.13 -1.68 13.08
C CYS A 69 -10.19 -0.73 12.31
N VAL A 70 -9.39 -1.30 11.41
CA VAL A 70 -8.57 -0.51 10.50
C VAL A 70 -9.45 0.04 9.38
N ALA A 71 -9.36 1.35 9.13
CA ALA A 71 -9.99 1.95 7.96
C ALA A 71 -9.29 1.47 6.69
N LYS A 72 -10.06 0.92 5.74
CA LYS A 72 -9.51 0.39 4.49
C LYS A 72 -9.76 1.37 3.35
N TYR A 73 -8.74 1.56 2.52
CA TYR A 73 -8.90 2.28 1.27
C TYR A 73 -9.69 1.43 0.28
N SER A 74 -10.79 1.96 -0.27
CA SER A 74 -11.60 1.28 -1.28
C SER A 74 -11.70 2.12 -2.56
N HIS A 75 -12.61 3.09 -2.57
CA HIS A 75 -12.89 3.90 -3.76
C HIS A 75 -12.01 5.15 -3.92
N ILE A 76 -11.11 5.42 -2.99
CA ILE A 76 -10.29 6.63 -2.99
C ILE A 76 -9.45 6.76 -4.27
N VAL A 77 -8.98 5.65 -4.80
CA VAL A 77 -8.18 5.61 -6.04
C VAL A 77 -8.93 6.10 -7.29
N LYS A 78 -10.26 6.18 -7.22
CA LYS A 78 -11.12 6.66 -8.31
C LYS A 78 -11.44 8.16 -8.21
N THR A 79 -10.92 8.84 -7.19
CA THR A 79 -11.21 10.26 -6.97
C THR A 79 -10.25 11.15 -7.78
N GLU A 80 -10.74 12.28 -8.28
CA GLU A 80 -9.92 13.29 -8.97
C GLU A 80 -8.76 13.78 -8.08
N ARG A 81 -9.02 13.92 -6.78
CA ARG A 81 -7.99 14.29 -5.80
C ARG A 81 -6.85 13.29 -5.80
N PHE A 82 -7.16 11.99 -5.78
CA PHE A 82 -6.15 10.93 -5.80
C PHE A 82 -5.33 10.99 -7.10
N ALA A 83 -5.99 11.11 -8.24
CA ALA A 83 -5.33 11.24 -9.53
C ALA A 83 -4.38 12.45 -9.53
N LYS A 84 -4.86 13.62 -9.10
CA LYS A 84 -4.05 14.86 -9.06
C LYS A 84 -2.82 14.73 -8.13
N GLU A 85 -2.95 14.06 -6.99
CA GLU A 85 -1.90 13.97 -5.97
C GLU A 85 -0.87 12.86 -6.28
N PHE A 86 -1.31 11.75 -6.90
CA PHE A 86 -0.52 10.53 -7.05
C PHE A 86 -0.23 10.13 -8.48
N THR A 87 -0.60 10.92 -9.48
CA THR A 87 -0.14 10.67 -10.87
C THR A 87 1.38 10.74 -10.92
N TYR A 88 1.98 9.71 -11.52
CA TYR A 88 3.42 9.59 -11.69
C TYR A 88 3.74 9.30 -13.15
N ASP A 89 4.33 10.28 -13.84
CA ASP A 89 4.52 10.27 -15.30
C ASP A 89 5.96 9.92 -15.72
N LYS A 90 6.84 9.58 -14.74
CA LYS A 90 8.22 9.19 -15.05
C LYS A 90 8.29 7.72 -15.39
N ASP A 91 9.14 7.39 -16.35
CA ASP A 91 9.39 6.02 -16.83
C ASP A 91 10.61 5.41 -16.11
N ASP A 92 10.61 5.46 -14.75
CA ASP A 92 11.73 4.98 -13.93
C ASP A 92 11.27 4.04 -12.79
N LEU A 93 10.05 3.51 -12.88
CA LEU A 93 9.54 2.50 -11.95
C LEU A 93 10.15 1.13 -12.25
N GLY A 94 10.22 0.28 -11.21
CA GLY A 94 10.85 -1.02 -11.27
C GLY A 94 12.28 -1.02 -10.76
N VAL A 95 13.10 -1.92 -11.30
CA VAL A 95 14.50 -2.06 -10.87
C VAL A 95 15.45 -1.54 -11.93
N THR A 96 16.29 -0.59 -11.54
CA THR A 96 17.45 -0.15 -12.33
C THR A 96 18.71 -0.76 -11.74
N TYR A 97 19.37 -1.58 -12.53
CA TYR A 97 20.57 -2.32 -12.15
C TYR A 97 21.84 -1.76 -12.80
N THR A 98 22.90 -1.68 -12.00
CA THR A 98 24.28 -1.57 -12.44
C THR A 98 25.18 -2.48 -11.59
N PRO A 99 26.39 -2.89 -12.03
CA PRO A 99 27.29 -3.71 -11.21
C PRO A 99 27.70 -3.06 -9.88
N LYS A 100 27.54 -1.73 -9.74
CA LYS A 100 27.90 -0.99 -8.52
C LYS A 100 26.73 -0.77 -7.58
N GLN A 101 25.50 -0.74 -8.12
CA GLN A 101 24.29 -0.47 -7.34
C GLN A 101 23.02 -0.94 -8.03
N THR A 102 22.02 -1.23 -7.24
CA THR A 102 20.67 -1.57 -7.68
C THR A 102 19.68 -0.61 -7.03
N THR A 103 18.85 0.04 -7.84
CA THR A 103 17.79 0.95 -7.37
C THR A 103 16.44 0.30 -7.60
N PHE A 104 15.63 0.25 -6.55
CA PHE A 104 14.25 -0.23 -6.54
C PHE A 104 13.32 0.97 -6.47
N LYS A 105 12.33 1.04 -7.36
CA LYS A 105 11.27 2.03 -7.33
C LYS A 105 9.91 1.38 -7.59
N VAL A 106 8.96 1.63 -6.68
CA VAL A 106 7.60 1.10 -6.83
C VAL A 106 6.57 2.16 -6.45
N TRP A 107 5.51 2.26 -7.25
CA TRP A 107 4.40 3.15 -6.99
C TRP A 107 3.35 2.44 -6.14
N ALA A 108 3.14 2.90 -4.92
CA ALA A 108 2.23 2.30 -3.94
C ALA A 108 1.62 3.38 -3.02
N PRO A 109 0.84 4.34 -3.55
CA PRO A 109 0.41 5.53 -2.82
C PRO A 109 -0.42 5.24 -1.58
N THR A 110 -1.18 4.14 -1.55
CA THR A 110 -2.01 3.73 -0.41
C THR A 110 -1.25 2.91 0.64
N ALA A 111 0.01 2.54 0.37
CA ALA A 111 0.82 1.78 1.32
C ALA A 111 1.33 2.66 2.46
N LEU A 112 1.28 2.14 3.68
CA LEU A 112 1.94 2.75 4.84
C LEU A 112 3.46 2.59 4.75
N SER A 113 3.92 1.42 4.34
CA SER A 113 5.34 1.11 4.15
C SER A 113 5.55 0.05 3.06
N VAL A 114 6.70 0.12 2.44
CA VAL A 114 7.17 -0.88 1.48
C VAL A 114 8.59 -1.28 1.86
N SER A 115 8.87 -2.58 1.87
CA SER A 115 10.20 -3.14 2.04
C SER A 115 10.51 -4.09 0.88
N VAL A 116 11.75 -4.20 0.48
CA VAL A 116 12.23 -5.23 -0.44
C VAL A 116 12.86 -6.37 0.34
N GLY A 117 12.41 -7.58 0.08
CA GLY A 117 13.00 -8.82 0.58
C GLY A 117 13.80 -9.51 -0.53
N TYR A 118 15.04 -9.86 -0.28
CA TYR A 118 15.90 -10.59 -1.21
C TYR A 118 16.83 -11.55 -0.47
N VAL A 119 17.39 -12.52 -1.20
CA VAL A 119 18.37 -13.48 -0.66
C VAL A 119 19.71 -13.23 -1.32
N LEU A 120 20.74 -12.92 -0.54
CA LEU A 120 22.10 -12.72 -1.00
C LEU A 120 23.04 -13.66 -0.24
N ASN A 121 23.81 -14.48 -0.95
CA ASN A 121 24.73 -15.47 -0.37
C ASN A 121 24.05 -16.37 0.68
N GLY A 122 22.81 -16.81 0.41
CA GLY A 122 22.03 -17.65 1.31
C GLY A 122 21.39 -16.94 2.50
N HIS A 123 21.64 -15.64 2.67
CA HIS A 123 21.07 -14.84 3.76
C HIS A 123 19.90 -13.97 3.28
N LYS A 124 18.76 -14.12 3.96
CA LYS A 124 17.58 -13.28 3.71
C LYS A 124 17.82 -11.87 4.26
N GLN A 125 17.57 -10.88 3.42
CA GLN A 125 17.62 -9.47 3.74
C GLN A 125 16.22 -8.87 3.54
N VAL A 126 15.82 -7.96 4.42
CA VAL A 126 14.61 -7.14 4.26
C VAL A 126 14.99 -5.71 4.55
N VAL A 127 14.81 -4.83 3.57
CA VAL A 127 15.23 -3.43 3.64
C VAL A 127 14.06 -2.53 3.28
N ALA A 128 13.76 -1.56 4.15
CA ALA A 128 12.66 -0.61 3.91
C ALA A 128 13.02 0.37 2.78
N LEU A 129 12.05 0.64 1.92
CA LEU A 129 12.10 1.71 0.94
C LEU A 129 11.65 3.02 1.58
N LYS A 130 12.22 4.13 1.14
CA LYS A 130 11.82 5.47 1.55
C LYS A 130 10.67 5.94 0.67
N ARG A 131 9.60 6.48 1.29
CA ARG A 131 8.50 7.14 0.57
C ARG A 131 8.99 8.48 -0.01
N GLU A 132 8.73 8.67 -1.28
CA GLU A 132 8.98 9.89 -2.05
C GLU A 132 7.66 10.56 -2.44
N GLU A 133 7.71 11.58 -3.28
CA GLU A 133 6.55 12.27 -3.82
C GLU A 133 5.68 11.34 -4.67
N HIS A 134 4.41 11.69 -4.86
CA HIS A 134 3.43 10.95 -5.65
C HIS A 134 3.19 9.49 -5.23
N GLY A 135 3.55 9.13 -3.99
CA GLY A 135 3.36 7.77 -3.47
C GLY A 135 4.34 6.74 -4.01
N VAL A 136 5.45 7.17 -4.55
CA VAL A 136 6.57 6.29 -4.95
C VAL A 136 7.38 5.93 -3.73
N PHE A 137 7.86 4.68 -3.69
CA PHE A 137 8.84 4.21 -2.70
C PHE A 137 10.13 3.84 -3.42
N ALA A 138 11.27 4.30 -2.91
CA ALA A 138 12.57 4.08 -3.52
C ALA A 138 13.63 3.64 -2.53
N LEU A 139 14.60 2.84 -3.03
CA LEU A 139 15.77 2.38 -2.28
C LEU A 139 16.91 2.11 -3.27
N THR A 140 18.11 2.59 -2.95
CA THR A 140 19.33 2.22 -3.67
C THR A 140 20.25 1.40 -2.77
N ILE A 141 20.59 0.20 -3.21
CA ILE A 141 21.54 -0.70 -2.54
C ILE A 141 22.85 -0.67 -3.33
N LYS A 142 23.93 -0.25 -2.69
CA LYS A 142 25.28 -0.18 -3.29
C LYS A 142 25.94 -1.55 -3.29
N LYS A 143 25.39 -2.49 -4.06
CA LYS A 143 25.88 -3.85 -4.26
C LYS A 143 25.50 -4.33 -5.65
N ASP A 144 26.29 -5.28 -6.15
CA ASP A 144 25.91 -6.07 -7.30
C ASP A 144 24.85 -7.11 -6.87
N LEU A 145 23.65 -6.96 -7.40
CA LEU A 145 22.53 -7.87 -7.15
C LEU A 145 22.06 -8.59 -8.41
N ASN A 146 22.92 -8.73 -9.43
CA ASN A 146 22.57 -9.47 -10.65
C ASN A 146 22.18 -10.91 -10.31
N GLY A 147 21.09 -11.39 -10.90
CA GLY A 147 20.56 -12.75 -10.68
C GLY A 147 19.86 -12.93 -9.32
N VAL A 148 19.82 -11.91 -8.47
CA VAL A 148 19.19 -12.01 -7.14
C VAL A 148 17.68 -11.99 -7.27
N HIS A 149 17.02 -12.90 -6.55
CA HIS A 149 15.57 -12.96 -6.44
C HIS A 149 15.08 -11.99 -5.36
N TYR A 150 14.01 -11.26 -5.64
CA TYR A 150 13.42 -10.31 -4.72
C TYR A 150 11.90 -10.29 -4.79
N SER A 151 11.27 -9.78 -3.73
CA SER A 151 9.85 -9.46 -3.67
C SER A 151 9.64 -8.25 -2.77
N TYR A 152 8.51 -7.58 -2.92
CA TYR A 152 8.14 -6.50 -2.01
C TYR A 152 7.26 -7.03 -0.88
N LEU A 153 7.42 -6.44 0.31
CA LEU A 153 6.54 -6.57 1.44
C LEU A 153 5.85 -5.24 1.65
N VAL A 154 4.57 -5.18 1.35
CA VAL A 154 3.76 -3.95 1.37
C VAL A 154 2.82 -3.98 2.56
N ARG A 155 2.83 -2.94 3.40
CA ARG A 155 1.83 -2.75 4.44
C ARG A 155 0.73 -1.82 3.94
N VAL A 156 -0.48 -2.33 3.83
CA VAL A 156 -1.67 -1.61 3.38
C VAL A 156 -2.92 -2.15 4.08
N ASN A 157 -3.84 -1.26 4.46
CA ASN A 157 -5.10 -1.64 5.13
C ASN A 157 -4.91 -2.49 6.40
N GLY A 158 -3.84 -2.25 7.16
CA GLY A 158 -3.50 -2.98 8.38
C GLY A 158 -2.83 -4.34 8.17
N GLU A 159 -2.58 -4.76 6.93
CA GLU A 159 -2.05 -6.06 6.59
C GLU A 159 -0.70 -5.94 5.87
N TYR A 160 0.18 -6.92 6.07
CA TYR A 160 1.38 -7.10 5.26
C TYR A 160 1.09 -8.07 4.11
N LYS A 161 1.43 -7.66 2.89
CA LYS A 161 1.29 -8.49 1.69
C LYS A 161 2.61 -8.62 0.98
N GLY A 162 3.03 -9.86 0.73
CA GLY A 162 4.14 -10.15 -0.18
C GLY A 162 3.65 -10.02 -1.62
N VAL A 163 4.31 -9.21 -2.42
CA VAL A 163 3.95 -8.99 -3.82
C VAL A 163 5.19 -9.03 -4.71
N THR A 164 5.01 -9.55 -5.91
CA THR A 164 6.00 -9.49 -6.98
C THR A 164 6.05 -8.06 -7.52
N ASP A 165 7.19 -7.64 -8.05
CA ASP A 165 7.32 -6.34 -8.69
C ASP A 165 6.43 -6.27 -9.95
N PRO A 166 5.45 -5.34 -10.01
CA PRO A 166 4.58 -5.21 -11.18
C PRO A 166 5.31 -4.70 -12.43
N TYR A 167 6.52 -4.15 -12.29
CA TYR A 167 7.32 -3.59 -13.38
C TYR A 167 8.43 -4.54 -13.84
N THR A 168 8.52 -5.76 -13.26
CA THR A 168 9.57 -6.71 -13.64
C THR A 168 9.27 -7.37 -14.99
N CYS A 169 10.29 -7.50 -15.81
CA CYS A 169 10.23 -8.31 -17.04
C CYS A 169 10.62 -9.77 -16.80
N PHE A 170 11.17 -10.09 -15.62
CA PHE A 170 11.70 -11.42 -15.29
C PHE A 170 11.13 -11.89 -13.96
N THR A 171 10.30 -12.94 -14.01
CA THR A 171 9.75 -13.59 -12.83
C THR A 171 10.32 -15.00 -12.69
N GLY A 172 10.42 -15.47 -11.44
CA GLY A 172 10.75 -16.85 -11.17
C GLY A 172 9.57 -17.81 -11.38
N ALA A 173 9.80 -19.07 -11.09
CA ALA A 173 8.77 -20.10 -11.17
C ALA A 173 7.53 -19.69 -10.35
N ASN A 174 6.34 -19.86 -10.91
CA ASN A 174 5.04 -19.52 -10.32
C ASN A 174 4.85 -18.04 -9.99
N SER A 175 5.63 -17.14 -10.58
CA SER A 175 5.52 -15.67 -10.38
C SER A 175 5.57 -15.23 -8.90
N GLN A 176 6.23 -15.98 -8.03
CA GLN A 176 6.31 -15.67 -6.59
C GLN A 176 7.37 -14.63 -6.25
N TYR A 177 8.31 -14.39 -7.15
CA TYR A 177 9.40 -13.41 -7.00
C TYR A 177 9.85 -12.89 -8.34
N SER A 178 10.45 -11.72 -8.31
CA SER A 178 11.11 -11.07 -9.44
C SER A 178 12.60 -11.39 -9.42
N VAL A 179 13.26 -11.30 -10.58
CA VAL A 179 14.70 -11.50 -10.71
C VAL A 179 15.35 -10.23 -11.24
N ILE A 180 16.45 -9.81 -10.61
CA ILE A 180 17.25 -8.69 -11.08
C ILE A 180 18.15 -9.19 -12.20
N VAL A 181 17.96 -8.66 -13.42
CA VAL A 181 18.76 -9.05 -14.60
C VAL A 181 19.43 -7.83 -15.17
N ALA A 182 20.73 -7.97 -15.49
CA ALA A 182 21.44 -6.99 -16.29
C ALA A 182 20.87 -6.99 -17.70
N VAL A 183 20.06 -5.98 -18.06
CA VAL A 183 19.56 -5.82 -19.42
C VAL A 183 20.68 -5.20 -20.26
N SER A 184 21.41 -6.01 -21.03
CA SER A 184 22.24 -5.50 -22.10
C SER A 184 21.31 -5.27 -23.31
N TYR A 185 21.09 -4.01 -23.68
CA TYR A 185 20.44 -3.68 -24.94
C TYR A 185 21.37 -4.06 -26.10
N THR A 186 21.33 -5.31 -26.53
CA THR A 186 21.78 -5.65 -27.87
C THR A 186 20.68 -5.17 -28.82
N HIS A 187 20.96 -4.11 -29.57
CA HIS A 187 20.14 -3.72 -30.72
C HIS A 187 20.05 -4.90 -31.64
N LEU A 188 18.96 -5.64 -31.62
CA LEU A 188 18.56 -6.47 -32.74
C LEU A 188 18.20 -5.51 -33.88
N ARG A 189 19.19 -5.20 -34.76
CA ARG A 189 18.88 -4.67 -36.09
C ARG A 189 18.12 -5.78 -36.81
N ALA A 190 16.83 -5.56 -37.04
CA ALA A 190 16.13 -6.32 -38.05
C ALA A 190 16.85 -6.02 -39.40
N HIS A 191 17.48 -7.02 -39.95
CA HIS A 191 17.89 -6.98 -41.34
C HIS A 191 16.62 -7.24 -42.17
N GLU A 192 16.23 -6.22 -42.94
CA GLU A 192 15.34 -6.38 -44.08
C GLU A 192 15.96 -7.32 -45.12
#